data_22ffaaf54ec5e3a077fa3c51ddf18b20
#
_entry.id   22ffaaf54ec5e3a077fa3c51ddf18b20
#
_cell.length_a   1.000
_cell.length_b   1.000
_cell.length_c   1.000
_cell.angle_alpha   90.00
_cell.angle_beta   90.00
_cell.angle_gamma   90.00
#
_symmetry.space_group_name_H-M   'P 1'
#
loop_
_entity.id
_entity.type
_entity.pdbx_description
1 polymer ?
#
loop_
_entity_poly.entity_id
_entity_poly.type
_entity_poly.pdbx_seq_one_letter_code
_entity_poly.pdbx_strand_id
1 'polypeptide(L)'
;MNLTEDQFLEAELINFQLTMDNPDFVALAQEVSDYCKKFKPESVLDFGCGTGVYSEIFRREGYNITAQDKFKSHRDYCKEKHPLLKVYQKPREAALMLWIEVAEHMTDQEISKALEVVMPRIILFSSTPNKTEFDEDWGHINIKSENEWIDMFTDFGYELIEKPQTPTLWALTFQKI
;
A
#
# COMPACT_ATOMS: atom_id res chain seq x y z
N MET A 1 -15.26 16.19 7.97
CA MET A 1 -16.29 15.10 7.85
C MET A 1 -15.61 13.94 7.15
N ASN A 2 -15.40 12.83 7.83
CA ASN A 2 -14.67 11.71 7.23
C ASN A 2 -15.45 11.13 6.04
N LEU A 3 -14.75 10.88 4.94
CA LEU A 3 -15.33 10.22 3.76
C LEU A 3 -15.84 8.82 4.13
N THR A 4 -16.96 8.42 3.53
CA THR A 4 -17.39 7.00 3.57
C THR A 4 -16.53 6.15 2.64
N GLU A 5 -16.56 4.80 2.80
CA GLU A 5 -15.81 3.91 1.92
C GLU A 5 -16.17 4.07 0.43
N ASP A 6 -17.44 4.37 0.11
CA ASP A 6 -17.87 4.62 -1.26
C ASP A 6 -17.35 5.95 -1.80
N GLN A 7 -17.28 6.99 -0.97
CA GLN A 7 -16.70 8.28 -1.34
C GLN A 7 -15.18 8.20 -1.55
N PHE A 8 -14.47 7.37 -0.75
CA PHE A 8 -13.06 7.08 -1.00
C PHE A 8 -12.86 6.44 -2.37
N LEU A 9 -13.62 5.38 -2.67
CA LEU A 9 -13.53 4.70 -3.96
C LEU A 9 -13.86 5.65 -5.12
N GLU A 10 -14.91 6.47 -5.00
CA GLU A 10 -15.28 7.46 -6.02
C GLU A 10 -14.14 8.45 -6.27
N ALA A 11 -13.50 8.95 -5.21
CA ALA A 11 -12.38 9.87 -5.32
C ALA A 11 -11.15 9.23 -5.98
N GLU A 12 -10.81 8.00 -5.63
CA GLU A 12 -9.74 7.24 -6.29
C GLU A 12 -10.00 7.06 -7.78
N LEU A 13 -11.25 6.76 -8.16
CA LEU A 13 -11.62 6.51 -9.54
C LEU A 13 -11.70 7.79 -10.39
N ILE A 14 -12.30 8.87 -9.83
CA ILE A 14 -12.64 10.08 -10.59
C ILE A 14 -11.59 11.16 -10.42
N ASN A 15 -11.21 11.48 -9.17
CA ASN A 15 -10.32 12.60 -8.89
C ASN A 15 -8.85 12.26 -9.14
N PHE A 16 -8.43 11.05 -8.73
CA PHE A 16 -7.05 10.60 -8.86
C PHE A 16 -6.82 9.66 -10.04
N GLN A 17 -7.90 9.14 -10.63
CA GLN A 17 -7.83 8.22 -11.78
C GLN A 17 -6.90 7.02 -11.53
N LEU A 18 -6.96 6.45 -10.31
CA LEU A 18 -6.16 5.30 -9.91
C LEU A 18 -6.74 4.01 -10.52
N THR A 19 -6.72 3.92 -11.83
CA THR A 19 -7.34 2.81 -12.58
C THR A 19 -6.40 2.24 -13.63
N MET A 20 -6.72 1.04 -14.11
CA MET A 20 -5.99 0.42 -15.25
C MET A 20 -6.15 1.18 -16.57
N ASP A 21 -7.10 2.11 -16.65
CA ASP A 21 -7.31 2.94 -17.85
C ASP A 21 -6.42 4.20 -17.83
N ASN A 22 -5.78 4.51 -16.71
CA ASN A 22 -4.80 5.58 -16.60
C ASN A 22 -3.39 5.06 -16.92
N PRO A 23 -2.82 5.38 -18.10
CA PRO A 23 -1.52 4.86 -18.52
C PRO A 23 -0.37 5.32 -17.60
N ASP A 24 -0.45 6.52 -17.03
CA ASP A 24 0.61 7.04 -16.16
C ASP A 24 0.62 6.27 -14.82
N PHE A 25 -0.55 5.96 -14.27
CA PHE A 25 -0.65 5.17 -13.04
C PHE A 25 -0.26 3.71 -13.27
N VAL A 26 -0.60 3.14 -14.43
CA VAL A 26 -0.15 1.80 -14.83
C VAL A 26 1.36 1.77 -15.00
N ALA A 27 1.96 2.78 -15.61
CA ALA A 27 3.42 2.88 -15.74
C ALA A 27 4.11 2.97 -14.38
N LEU A 28 3.58 3.78 -13.45
CA LEU A 28 4.08 3.85 -12.08
C LEU A 28 4.00 2.49 -11.37
N ALA A 29 2.88 1.79 -11.48
CA ALA A 29 2.72 0.46 -10.89
C ALA A 29 3.69 -0.57 -11.50
N GLN A 30 4.01 -0.44 -12.80
CA GLN A 30 5.03 -1.26 -13.45
C GLN A 30 6.43 -0.96 -12.90
N GLU A 31 6.79 0.31 -12.72
CA GLU A 31 8.08 0.70 -12.12
C GLU A 31 8.23 0.13 -10.70
N VAL A 32 7.17 0.18 -9.90
CA VAL A 32 7.14 -0.42 -8.55
C VAL A 32 7.35 -1.94 -8.62
N SER A 33 6.68 -2.61 -9.57
CA SER A 33 6.87 -4.05 -9.79
C SER A 33 8.31 -4.38 -10.17
N ASP A 34 8.88 -3.62 -11.12
CA ASP A 34 10.27 -3.80 -11.57
C ASP A 34 11.28 -3.57 -10.44
N TYR A 35 11.06 -2.54 -9.61
CA TYR A 35 11.86 -2.29 -8.43
C TYR A 35 11.86 -3.48 -7.47
N CYS A 36 10.69 -4.09 -7.24
CA CYS A 36 10.53 -5.22 -6.33
C CYS A 36 11.17 -6.52 -6.82
N LYS A 37 11.48 -6.67 -8.11
CA LYS A 37 12.10 -7.88 -8.70
C LYS A 37 13.43 -8.26 -8.02
N LYS A 38 14.22 -7.28 -7.59
CA LYS A 38 15.52 -7.52 -6.93
C LYS A 38 15.41 -8.28 -5.61
N PHE A 39 14.27 -8.19 -4.91
CA PHE A 39 14.04 -8.86 -3.64
C PHE A 39 13.59 -10.34 -3.79
N LYS A 40 13.19 -10.75 -5.00
CA LYS A 40 12.73 -12.12 -5.34
C LYS A 40 11.76 -12.67 -4.29
N PRO A 41 10.65 -11.97 -3.97
CA PRO A 41 9.75 -12.40 -2.92
C PRO A 41 8.96 -13.64 -3.35
N GLU A 42 8.84 -14.63 -2.46
CA GLU A 42 8.01 -15.84 -2.67
C GLU A 42 6.51 -15.51 -2.64
N SER A 43 6.14 -14.44 -1.94
CA SER A 43 4.77 -13.94 -1.83
C SER A 43 4.75 -12.43 -1.62
N VAL A 44 3.71 -11.79 -2.13
CA VAL A 44 3.48 -10.34 -2.00
C VAL A 44 2.09 -10.09 -1.41
N LEU A 45 2.00 -9.15 -0.51
CA LEU A 45 0.75 -8.57 -0.05
C LEU A 45 0.68 -7.10 -0.46
N ASP A 46 -0.37 -6.74 -1.18
CA ASP A 46 -0.76 -5.35 -1.40
C ASP A 46 -1.74 -4.97 -0.29
N PHE A 47 -1.23 -4.24 0.71
CA PHE A 47 -1.96 -3.90 1.93
C PHE A 47 -2.64 -2.53 1.77
N GLY A 48 -3.97 -2.52 1.84
CA GLY A 48 -4.78 -1.35 1.48
C GLY A 48 -4.77 -1.13 -0.03
N CYS A 49 -5.14 -2.16 -0.80
CA CYS A 49 -4.92 -2.21 -2.25
C CYS A 49 -5.76 -1.19 -3.06
N GLY A 50 -6.72 -0.48 -2.43
CA GLY A 50 -7.57 0.48 -3.13
C GLY A 50 -8.25 -0.14 -4.36
N THR A 51 -8.06 0.47 -5.52
CA THR A 51 -8.59 -0.01 -6.81
C THR A 51 -7.89 -1.26 -7.37
N GLY A 52 -6.79 -1.71 -6.74
CA GLY A 52 -6.10 -2.96 -7.09
C GLY A 52 -5.15 -2.89 -8.27
N VAL A 53 -4.76 -1.71 -8.75
CA VAL A 53 -3.87 -1.56 -9.91
C VAL A 53 -2.50 -2.15 -9.64
N TYR A 54 -1.86 -1.85 -8.49
CA TYR A 54 -0.59 -2.48 -8.11
C TYR A 54 -0.72 -4.00 -8.08
N SER A 55 -1.75 -4.52 -7.41
CA SER A 55 -2.02 -5.96 -7.35
C SER A 55 -2.16 -6.60 -8.72
N GLU A 56 -2.89 -5.98 -9.64
CA GLU A 56 -3.11 -6.52 -10.99
C GLU A 56 -1.83 -6.51 -11.83
N ILE A 57 -1.01 -5.44 -11.75
CA ILE A 57 0.28 -5.38 -12.43
C ILE A 57 1.21 -6.46 -11.90
N PHE A 58 1.38 -6.59 -10.58
CA PHE A 58 2.20 -7.65 -9.98
C PHE A 58 1.73 -9.04 -10.38
N ARG A 59 0.41 -9.28 -10.42
CA ARG A 59 -0.13 -10.56 -10.90
C ARG A 59 0.23 -10.85 -12.36
N ARG A 60 0.14 -9.84 -13.24
CA ARG A 60 0.51 -9.96 -14.67
C ARG A 60 2.00 -10.25 -14.85
N GLU A 61 2.84 -9.70 -13.98
CA GLU A 61 4.28 -9.96 -13.93
C GLU A 61 4.64 -11.32 -13.30
N GLY A 62 3.65 -12.10 -12.90
CA GLY A 62 3.84 -13.48 -12.40
C GLY A 62 4.12 -13.60 -10.90
N TYR A 63 3.94 -12.53 -10.12
CA TYR A 63 4.08 -12.63 -8.66
C TYR A 63 2.95 -13.43 -8.03
N ASN A 64 3.27 -14.15 -6.96
CA ASN A 64 2.27 -14.74 -6.07
C ASN A 64 1.76 -13.65 -5.13
N ILE A 65 0.81 -12.85 -5.62
CA ILE A 65 0.27 -11.69 -4.90
C ILE A 65 -1.12 -11.95 -4.34
N THR A 66 -1.39 -11.38 -3.19
CA THR A 66 -2.72 -11.20 -2.60
C THR A 66 -2.98 -9.73 -2.34
N ALA A 67 -4.20 -9.30 -2.57
CA ALA A 67 -4.68 -7.96 -2.26
C ALA A 67 -5.46 -7.96 -0.94
N GLN A 68 -5.32 -6.89 -0.17
CA GLN A 68 -6.11 -6.70 1.05
C GLN A 68 -6.64 -5.28 1.11
N ASP A 69 -7.92 -5.14 1.45
CA ASP A 69 -8.50 -3.86 1.81
C ASP A 69 -9.56 -4.02 2.91
N LYS A 70 -9.64 -3.02 3.82
CA LYS A 70 -10.66 -3.03 4.88
C LYS A 70 -12.05 -2.71 4.35
N PHE A 71 -12.13 -1.87 3.31
CA PHE A 71 -13.38 -1.41 2.72
C PHE A 71 -14.01 -2.46 1.80
N LYS A 72 -15.31 -2.64 1.96
CA LYS A 72 -16.06 -3.60 1.14
C LYS A 72 -16.18 -3.11 -0.31
N SER A 73 -16.44 -1.83 -0.51
CA SER A 73 -16.54 -1.20 -1.83
C SER A 73 -15.29 -1.45 -2.68
N HIS A 74 -14.09 -1.27 -2.13
CA HIS A 74 -12.82 -1.53 -2.80
C HIS A 74 -12.64 -3.01 -3.16
N ARG A 75 -12.94 -3.91 -2.20
CA ARG A 75 -12.86 -5.35 -2.47
C ARG A 75 -13.84 -5.82 -3.55
N ASP A 76 -15.04 -5.26 -3.57
CA ASP A 76 -16.04 -5.60 -4.59
C ASP A 76 -15.64 -5.04 -5.96
N TYR A 77 -15.13 -3.81 -6.01
CA TYR A 77 -14.55 -3.23 -7.23
C TYR A 77 -13.40 -4.08 -7.77
N CYS A 78 -12.43 -4.46 -6.92
CA CYS A 78 -11.33 -5.32 -7.33
C CYS A 78 -11.80 -6.66 -7.89
N LYS A 79 -12.79 -7.30 -7.27
CA LYS A 79 -13.34 -8.58 -7.77
C LYS A 79 -14.03 -8.42 -9.11
N GLU A 80 -14.69 -7.29 -9.35
CA GLU A 80 -15.34 -7.00 -10.63
C GLU A 80 -14.33 -6.70 -11.74
N LYS A 81 -13.38 -5.79 -11.46
CA LYS A 81 -12.43 -5.31 -12.47
C LYS A 81 -11.22 -6.22 -12.66
N HIS A 82 -10.83 -6.94 -11.63
CA HIS A 82 -9.66 -7.82 -11.60
C HIS A 82 -10.04 -9.23 -11.11
N PRO A 83 -10.86 -9.98 -11.86
CA PRO A 83 -11.48 -11.23 -11.37
C PRO A 83 -10.49 -12.35 -11.05
N LEU A 84 -9.23 -12.21 -11.44
CA LEU A 84 -8.15 -13.16 -11.12
C LEU A 84 -7.38 -12.80 -9.84
N LEU A 85 -7.62 -11.63 -9.25
CA LEU A 85 -7.02 -11.26 -7.97
C LEU A 85 -7.64 -11.99 -6.81
N LYS A 86 -6.80 -12.40 -5.87
CA LYS A 86 -7.21 -12.91 -4.56
C LYS A 86 -7.32 -11.76 -3.59
N VAL A 87 -8.55 -11.29 -3.33
CA VAL A 87 -8.81 -10.10 -2.51
C VAL A 87 -9.45 -10.50 -1.18
N TYR A 88 -8.88 -10.00 -0.08
CA TYR A 88 -9.28 -10.35 1.30
C TYR A 88 -9.58 -9.12 2.14
N GLN A 89 -10.39 -9.29 3.17
CA GLN A 89 -10.65 -8.24 4.16
C GLN A 89 -9.51 -8.15 5.20
N LYS A 90 -8.95 -9.29 5.59
CA LYS A 90 -7.90 -9.38 6.60
C LYS A 90 -6.55 -9.62 5.94
N PRO A 91 -5.48 -8.99 6.44
CA PRO A 91 -4.14 -9.23 5.94
C PRO A 91 -3.70 -10.68 6.18
N ARG A 92 -2.69 -11.10 5.44
CA ARG A 92 -2.07 -12.44 5.50
C ARG A 92 -0.57 -12.30 5.48
N GLU A 93 0.12 -13.32 5.96
CA GLU A 93 1.58 -13.42 5.86
C GLU A 93 2.06 -13.27 4.41
N ALA A 94 3.13 -12.51 4.23
CA ALA A 94 3.77 -12.33 2.94
C ALA A 94 5.26 -11.98 3.10
N ALA A 95 6.09 -12.41 2.16
CA ALA A 95 7.52 -12.08 2.18
C ALA A 95 7.81 -10.62 1.85
N LEU A 96 7.00 -10.00 1.00
CA LEU A 96 7.04 -8.58 0.68
C LEU A 96 5.65 -7.96 0.89
N MET A 97 5.62 -6.81 1.54
CA MET A 97 4.42 -6.01 1.75
C MET A 97 4.56 -4.70 0.99
N LEU A 98 3.63 -4.45 0.09
CA LEU A 98 3.39 -3.12 -0.45
C LEU A 98 2.49 -2.39 0.53
N TRP A 99 2.93 -1.24 1.01
CA TRP A 99 2.20 -0.41 1.97
C TRP A 99 2.27 1.05 1.53
N ILE A 100 1.42 1.40 0.57
CA ILE A 100 1.53 2.62 -0.21
C ILE A 100 0.34 3.51 0.08
N GLU A 101 0.57 4.68 0.70
CA GLU A 101 -0.44 5.70 1.03
C GLU A 101 -1.64 5.12 1.82
N VAL A 102 -1.34 4.38 2.89
CA VAL A 102 -2.34 3.72 3.75
C VAL A 102 -2.09 3.98 5.23
N ALA A 103 -0.82 4.08 5.65
CA ALA A 103 -0.46 4.16 7.07
C ALA A 103 -0.93 5.45 7.74
N GLU A 104 -1.07 6.54 6.98
CA GLU A 104 -1.63 7.81 7.44
C GLU A 104 -3.10 7.72 7.88
N HIS A 105 -3.81 6.68 7.43
CA HIS A 105 -5.20 6.39 7.82
C HIS A 105 -5.31 5.40 8.98
N MET A 106 -4.19 4.99 9.58
CA MET A 106 -4.12 3.97 10.61
C MET A 106 -3.57 4.54 11.92
N THR A 107 -4.07 4.05 13.04
CA THR A 107 -3.44 4.28 14.35
C THR A 107 -2.15 3.48 14.49
N ASP A 108 -1.25 3.90 15.37
CA ASP A 108 -0.01 3.15 15.65
C ASP A 108 -0.29 1.71 16.13
N GLN A 109 -1.41 1.50 16.83
CA GLN A 109 -1.83 0.16 17.26
C GLN A 109 -2.25 -0.72 16.07
N GLU A 110 -2.94 -0.16 15.07
CA GLU A 110 -3.32 -0.89 13.86
C GLU A 110 -2.09 -1.22 13.00
N ILE A 111 -1.12 -0.30 12.94
CA ILE A 111 0.18 -0.51 12.27
C ILE A 111 0.94 -1.67 12.93
N SER A 112 1.08 -1.64 14.27
CA SER A 112 1.69 -2.72 15.05
C SER A 112 1.06 -4.07 14.73
N LYS A 113 -0.26 -4.11 14.80
CA LYS A 113 -1.01 -5.34 14.54
C LYS A 113 -0.88 -5.84 13.09
N ALA A 114 -0.80 -4.95 12.12
CA ALA A 114 -0.56 -5.32 10.73
C ALA A 114 0.81 -5.99 10.57
N LEU A 115 1.87 -5.42 11.16
CA LEU A 115 3.22 -5.98 11.13
C LEU A 115 3.30 -7.34 11.83
N GLU A 116 2.60 -7.52 12.97
CA GLU A 116 2.53 -8.80 13.69
C GLU A 116 1.84 -9.91 12.88
N VAL A 117 0.84 -9.56 12.07
CA VAL A 117 0.08 -10.52 11.25
C VAL A 117 0.79 -10.85 9.95
N VAL A 118 1.33 -9.83 9.25
CA VAL A 118 1.94 -10.01 7.93
C VAL A 118 3.35 -10.55 8.04
N MET A 119 4.13 -10.10 9.03
CA MET A 119 5.53 -10.47 9.28
C MET A 119 6.41 -10.42 8.02
N PRO A 120 6.36 -9.34 7.23
CA PRO A 120 7.07 -9.29 5.97
C PRO A 120 8.58 -9.24 6.18
N ARG A 121 9.33 -9.86 5.27
CA ARG A 121 10.79 -9.71 5.23
C ARG A 121 11.20 -8.35 4.64
N ILE A 122 10.44 -7.89 3.65
CA ILE A 122 10.64 -6.60 2.98
C ILE A 122 9.33 -5.82 3.01
N ILE A 123 9.43 -4.51 3.27
CA ILE A 123 8.31 -3.57 3.18
C ILE A 123 8.71 -2.49 2.18
N LEU A 124 7.93 -2.30 1.12
CA LEU A 124 7.94 -1.08 0.34
C LEU A 124 6.85 -0.17 0.90
N PHE A 125 7.26 0.88 1.56
CA PHE A 125 6.43 1.80 2.31
C PHE A 125 6.37 3.17 1.64
N SER A 126 5.19 3.78 1.64
CA SER A 126 4.98 5.18 1.28
C SER A 126 3.81 5.71 2.09
N SER A 127 3.97 6.89 2.67
CA SER A 127 2.91 7.59 3.40
C SER A 127 3.22 9.07 3.34
N THR A 128 2.22 9.90 3.02
CA THR A 128 2.41 11.34 2.88
C THR A 128 3.01 11.98 4.15
N PRO A 129 4.14 12.70 4.04
CA PRO A 129 4.79 13.33 5.19
C PRO A 129 4.24 14.74 5.48
N ASN A 130 3.40 15.28 4.60
CA ASN A 130 2.95 16.66 4.64
C ASN A 130 1.53 16.76 5.17
N LYS A 131 1.35 17.59 6.20
CA LYS A 131 0.02 17.98 6.69
C LYS A 131 -0.61 18.98 5.74
N THR A 132 -1.89 18.78 5.43
CA THR A 132 -2.71 19.65 4.60
C THR A 132 -3.99 20.05 5.33
N GLU A 133 -4.70 21.08 4.84
CA GLU A 133 -6.00 21.46 5.38
C GLU A 133 -7.11 20.44 5.07
N PHE A 134 -6.84 19.47 4.19
CA PHE A 134 -7.79 18.45 3.76
C PHE A 134 -7.60 17.10 4.50
N ASP A 135 -6.61 17.00 5.40
CA ASP A 135 -6.28 15.73 6.07
C ASP A 135 -7.46 15.13 6.82
N GLU A 136 -8.24 15.97 7.52
CA GLU A 136 -9.42 15.51 8.25
C GLU A 136 -10.48 14.91 7.31
N ASP A 137 -10.68 15.51 6.14
CA ASP A 137 -11.65 15.02 5.14
C ASP A 137 -11.20 13.67 4.56
N TRP A 138 -9.91 13.52 4.30
CA TRP A 138 -9.30 12.27 3.82
C TRP A 138 -9.09 11.22 4.90
N GLY A 139 -9.32 11.55 6.17
CA GLY A 139 -9.11 10.63 7.29
C GLY A 139 -7.64 10.35 7.56
N HIS A 140 -6.76 11.30 7.26
CA HIS A 140 -5.34 11.24 7.64
C HIS A 140 -5.22 11.53 9.14
N ILE A 141 -5.14 10.49 9.94
CA ILE A 141 -5.08 10.58 11.40
C ILE A 141 -3.67 10.43 11.96
N ASN A 142 -2.71 10.02 11.12
CA ASN A 142 -1.38 9.61 11.55
C ASN A 142 -0.29 10.03 10.55
N ILE A 143 -0.17 11.33 10.34
CA ILE A 143 0.87 11.88 9.46
C ILE A 143 2.16 12.02 10.26
N LYS A 144 3.20 11.33 9.83
CA LYS A 144 4.54 11.34 10.43
C LYS A 144 5.57 11.82 9.43
N SER A 145 6.61 12.46 9.94
CA SER A 145 7.82 12.74 9.16
C SER A 145 8.55 11.43 8.79
N GLU A 146 9.44 11.51 7.82
CA GLU A 146 10.27 10.38 7.42
C GLU A 146 11.02 9.74 8.60
N ASN A 147 11.62 10.57 9.47
CA ASN A 147 12.36 10.07 10.63
C ASN A 147 11.44 9.34 11.64
N GLU A 148 10.24 9.87 11.90
CA GLU A 148 9.27 9.21 12.78
C GLU A 148 8.82 7.85 12.23
N TRP A 149 8.67 7.72 10.90
CA TRP A 149 8.41 6.42 10.28
C TRP A 149 9.60 5.47 10.41
N ILE A 150 10.83 5.95 10.17
CA ILE A 150 12.04 5.13 10.32
C ILE A 150 12.19 4.64 11.76
N ASP A 151 12.03 5.51 12.75
CA ASP A 151 12.11 5.15 14.16
C ASP A 151 11.05 4.10 14.52
N MET A 152 9.80 4.30 14.08
CA MET A 152 8.73 3.34 14.31
C MET A 152 9.05 1.96 13.74
N PHE A 153 9.45 1.87 12.47
CA PHE A 153 9.80 0.57 11.85
C PHE A 153 11.04 -0.07 12.51
N THR A 154 11.99 0.75 12.97
CA THR A 154 13.17 0.27 13.73
C THR A 154 12.76 -0.37 15.04
N ASP A 155 11.81 0.21 15.77
CA ASP A 155 11.26 -0.36 17.01
C ASP A 155 10.57 -1.72 16.77
N PHE A 156 10.05 -1.96 15.57
CA PHE A 156 9.52 -3.26 15.15
C PHE A 156 10.57 -4.23 14.60
N GLY A 157 11.86 -3.87 14.64
CA GLY A 157 12.97 -4.71 14.20
C GLY A 157 13.15 -4.73 12.67
N TYR A 158 12.91 -3.59 12.03
CA TYR A 158 13.22 -3.36 10.62
C TYR A 158 14.33 -2.32 10.48
N GLU A 159 15.17 -2.46 9.48
CA GLU A 159 16.14 -1.46 9.09
C GLU A 159 15.77 -0.83 7.75
N LEU A 160 15.99 0.48 7.61
CA LEU A 160 15.89 1.18 6.33
C LEU A 160 17.05 0.76 5.44
N ILE A 161 16.77 0.15 4.29
CA ILE A 161 17.79 -0.29 3.34
C ILE A 161 17.90 0.61 2.10
N GLU A 162 16.82 1.31 1.73
CA GLU A 162 16.81 2.13 0.52
C GLU A 162 15.68 3.17 0.54
N LYS A 163 15.89 4.28 -0.18
CA LYS A 163 14.87 5.30 -0.49
C LYS A 163 14.65 5.34 -2.00
N PRO A 164 13.71 4.54 -2.52
CA PRO A 164 13.42 4.53 -3.94
C PRO A 164 12.72 5.81 -4.38
N GLN A 165 12.72 6.09 -5.69
CA GLN A 165 12.01 7.23 -6.27
C GLN A 165 10.54 6.91 -6.58
N THR A 166 10.15 5.65 -6.47
CA THR A 166 8.80 5.13 -6.73
C THR A 166 8.30 4.31 -5.53
N PRO A 167 7.02 4.33 -5.20
CA PRO A 167 5.89 5.00 -5.90
C PRO A 167 5.86 6.51 -5.71
N THR A 168 6.57 7.06 -4.72
CA THR A 168 6.62 8.48 -4.39
C THR A 168 8.04 8.89 -4.02
N LEU A 169 8.32 10.19 -4.00
CA LEU A 169 9.64 10.73 -3.60
C LEU A 169 9.96 10.52 -2.10
N TRP A 170 8.96 10.15 -1.30
CA TRP A 170 9.11 9.83 0.13
C TRP A 170 9.00 8.33 0.42
N ALA A 171 9.12 7.50 -0.60
CA ALA A 171 9.10 6.07 -0.42
C ALA A 171 10.32 5.55 0.34
N LEU A 172 10.09 4.54 1.19
CA LEU A 172 11.09 3.91 2.05
C LEU A 172 11.01 2.39 1.85
N THR A 173 12.16 1.74 1.81
CA THR A 173 12.20 0.28 1.79
C THR A 173 12.87 -0.22 3.05
N PHE A 174 12.17 -1.08 3.77
CA PHE A 174 12.63 -1.68 5.01
C PHE A 174 12.87 -3.18 4.85
N GLN A 175 13.83 -3.69 5.60
CA GLN A 175 14.13 -5.11 5.71
C GLN A 175 14.07 -5.56 7.17
N LYS A 176 13.51 -6.73 7.43
CA LYS A 176 13.49 -7.35 8.76
C LYS A 176 14.92 -7.72 9.17
N ILE A 177 15.35 -7.32 10.37
CA ILE A 177 16.63 -7.67 10.98
C ILE A 177 16.56 -9.08 11.56
#